data_c743c510113f0a9033dca18858c5d5d7
#
_entry.id   c743c510113f0a9033dca18858c5d5d7
#
_cell.length_a   1.000
_cell.length_b   1.000
_cell.length_c   1.000
_cell.angle_alpha   90.00
_cell.angle_beta   90.00
_cell.angle_gamma   90.00
#
_symmetry.space_group_name_H-M   'P 1'
#
loop_
_entity.id
_entity.type
_entity.pdbx_description
1 polymer ?
#
loop_
_entity_poly.entity_id
_entity_poly.type
_entity_poly.pdbx_seq_one_letter_code
_entity_poly.pdbx_strand_id
1 'polypeptide(L)' 'MRLIEFKAVDNYGNEFKIFINPECIESIYTITNKNRIGIGLVSGNPIEVNHTLKEVKDKLDIDIESTDYKRTDEAH' A
#
# COMPACT_ATOMS: atom_id res chain seq x y z
N MET A 1 8.52 -1.03 17.02
CA MET A 1 8.12 -0.66 15.65
C MET A 1 8.22 -1.86 14.75
N ARG A 2 7.24 -2.03 13.89
CA ARG A 2 7.20 -3.16 12.98
C ARG A 2 7.28 -2.62 11.55
N LEU A 3 8.22 -3.09 10.77
CA LEU A 3 8.33 -2.70 9.38
C LEU A 3 7.89 -3.86 8.50
N ILE A 4 7.19 -3.54 7.43
CA ILE A 4 6.65 -4.52 6.51
C ILE A 4 7.35 -4.37 5.17
N GLU A 5 7.81 -5.48 4.63
CA GLU A 5 8.51 -5.47 3.35
C GLU A 5 7.52 -5.49 2.20
N PHE A 6 7.75 -4.64 1.22
CA PHE A 6 6.97 -4.63 -0.01
C PHE A 6 7.91 -4.61 -1.20
N LYS A 7 7.40 -5.09 -2.33
CA LYS A 7 8.13 -4.97 -3.59
C LYS A 7 7.64 -3.72 -4.28
N ALA A 8 8.38 -2.64 -4.13
CA ALA A 8 8.00 -1.37 -4.73
C ALA A 8 8.48 -1.30 -6.17
N VAL A 9 7.88 -0.43 -6.94
CA VAL A 9 8.21 -0.25 -8.35
C VAL A 9 8.45 1.22 -8.60
N ASP A 10 9.57 1.55 -9.26
CA ASP A 10 9.86 2.94 -9.54
C ASP A 10 9.22 3.36 -10.87
N ASN A 11 9.49 4.60 -11.27
CA ASN A 11 8.87 5.16 -12.48
C ASN A 11 9.32 4.47 -13.75
N TYR A 12 10.40 3.72 -13.69
CA TYR A 12 10.92 3.02 -14.86
C TYR A 12 10.53 1.55 -14.86
N GLY A 13 9.73 1.13 -13.90
CA GLY A 13 9.31 -0.26 -13.83
C GLY A 13 10.27 -1.16 -13.10
N ASN A 14 11.30 -0.61 -12.47
CA ASN A 14 12.24 -1.43 -11.72
C ASN A 14 11.70 -1.73 -10.34
N GLU A 15 11.86 -2.98 -9.92
CA GLU A 15 11.35 -3.43 -8.65
C GLU A 15 12.45 -3.37 -7.61
N PHE A 16 12.10 -2.96 -6.41
CA PHE A 16 13.05 -2.91 -5.32
C PHE A 16 12.32 -3.15 -4.00
N LYS A 17 13.05 -3.58 -2.99
CA LYS A 17 12.46 -3.81 -1.68
C LYS A 17 12.36 -2.53 -0.91
N ILE A 18 11.25 -2.34 -0.23
CA ILE A 18 11.08 -1.20 0.66
C ILE A 18 10.43 -1.71 1.94
N PHE A 19 10.75 -1.10 3.05
CA PHE A 19 10.20 -1.48 4.34
C PHE A 19 9.42 -0.29 4.88
N ILE A 20 8.15 -0.51 5.17
CA ILE A 20 7.23 0.56 5.53
C ILE A 20 6.67 0.31 6.91
N ASN A 21 6.65 1.37 7.71
CA ASN A 21 5.94 1.34 8.98
C ASN A 21 4.45 1.41 8.67
N PRO A 22 3.66 0.40 9.02
CA PRO A 22 2.24 0.40 8.66
C PRO A 22 1.48 1.58 9.23
N GLU A 23 1.97 2.19 10.31
CA GLU A 23 1.30 3.34 10.86
C GLU A 23 1.47 4.58 10.02
N CYS A 24 2.37 4.55 9.04
CA CYS A 24 2.55 5.66 8.12
C CYS A 24 1.68 5.52 6.88
N ILE A 25 0.91 4.46 6.76
CA ILE A 25 0.05 4.24 5.61
C ILE A 25 -1.26 4.98 5.81
N GLU A 26 -1.58 5.84 4.86
CA GLU A 26 -2.80 6.62 4.92
C GLU A 26 -3.89 6.04 4.06
N SER A 27 -3.54 5.48 2.91
CA SER A 27 -4.52 4.93 2.00
C SER A 27 -3.91 3.81 1.19
N ILE A 28 -4.76 2.91 0.69
CA ILE A 28 -4.37 1.83 -0.20
C ILE A 28 -5.40 1.83 -1.32
N TYR A 29 -4.92 1.82 -2.55
CA TYR A 29 -5.84 1.87 -3.68
C TYR A 29 -5.30 1.02 -4.82
N THR A 30 -6.19 0.61 -5.72
CA THR A 30 -5.79 -0.19 -6.86
C THR A 30 -5.44 0.72 -8.03
N ILE A 31 -4.44 0.31 -8.79
CA ILE A 31 -4.05 1.01 -10.00
C ILE A 31 -4.45 0.09 -11.15
N THR A 32 -5.63 0.31 -11.69
CA THR A 32 -6.27 -0.68 -12.54
C THR A 32 -5.54 -0.94 -13.84
N ASN A 33 -4.92 0.07 -14.41
CA ASN A 33 -4.27 -0.12 -15.70
C ASN A 33 -2.87 -0.69 -15.57
N LYS A 34 -2.42 -0.99 -14.36
CA LYS A 34 -1.07 -1.53 -14.16
C LYS A 34 -1.06 -2.79 -13.32
N ASN A 35 -2.20 -3.22 -12.83
CA ASN A 35 -2.29 -4.38 -11.95
C ASN A 35 -1.37 -4.25 -10.75
N ARG A 36 -1.36 -3.06 -10.16
CA ARG A 36 -0.53 -2.77 -9.01
C ARG A 36 -1.35 -2.07 -7.95
N ILE A 37 -0.77 -1.99 -6.75
CA ILE A 37 -1.42 -1.34 -5.63
C ILE A 37 -0.64 -0.09 -5.30
N GLY A 38 -1.34 1.01 -5.07
CA GLY A 38 -0.73 2.23 -4.59
C GLY A 38 -0.88 2.30 -3.09
N ILE A 39 0.16 2.73 -2.40
CA ILE A 39 0.13 2.92 -0.96
C ILE A 39 0.43 4.39 -0.70
N GLY A 40 -0.56 5.10 -0.20
CA GLY A 40 -0.39 6.49 0.16
C GLY A 40 0.16 6.60 1.56
N LEU A 41 1.18 7.41 1.73
CA LEU A 41 1.84 7.57 3.01
C LEU A 41 1.54 8.94 3.58
N VAL A 42 1.56 9.04 4.90
CA VAL A 42 1.30 10.33 5.57
C VAL A 42 2.35 11.37 5.19
N SER A 43 3.51 10.94 4.70
CA SER A 43 4.51 11.89 4.23
C SER A 43 4.10 12.56 2.92
N GLY A 44 3.11 12.01 2.23
CA GLY A 44 2.58 12.62 1.04
C GLY A 44 3.01 11.99 -0.26
N ASN A 45 4.02 11.14 -0.26
CA ASN A 45 4.49 10.51 -1.49
C ASN A 45 3.97 9.09 -1.58
N PRO A 46 3.11 8.80 -2.56
CA PRO A 46 2.61 7.43 -2.69
C PRO A 46 3.68 6.51 -3.25
N ILE A 47 3.52 5.23 -2.96
CA ILE A 47 4.43 4.20 -3.43
C ILE A 47 3.61 3.19 -4.20
N GLU A 48 4.14 2.76 -5.34
CA GLU A 48 3.49 1.74 -6.14
C GLU A 48 4.16 0.41 -5.81
N VAL A 49 3.39 -0.62 -5.54
CA VAL A 49 3.94 -1.93 -5.18
C VAL A 49 3.38 -3.00 -6.11
N ASN A 50 4.21 -4.00 -6.39
CA ASN A 50 3.85 -5.09 -7.28
C ASN A 50 3.26 -6.23 -6.45
N HIS A 51 2.04 -6.00 -5.95
CA HIS A 51 1.32 -6.97 -5.16
C HIS A 51 -0.16 -6.89 -5.51
N THR A 52 -0.90 -7.94 -5.22
CA THR A 52 -2.35 -7.88 -5.31
C THR A 52 -2.89 -7.27 -4.03
N LEU A 53 -4.14 -6.83 -4.09
CA LEU A 53 -4.78 -6.29 -2.90
C LEU A 53 -4.80 -7.33 -1.77
N LYS A 54 -5.04 -8.59 -2.12
CA LYS A 54 -5.05 -9.62 -1.11
C LYS A 54 -3.70 -9.77 -0.45
N GLU A 55 -2.62 -9.68 -1.23
CA GLU A 55 -1.29 -9.78 -0.67
C GLU A 55 -0.99 -8.62 0.28
N VAL A 56 -1.41 -7.41 -0.10
CA VAL A 56 -1.20 -6.26 0.76
C VAL A 56 -2.01 -6.40 2.05
N LYS A 57 -3.27 -6.84 1.94
CA LYS A 57 -4.08 -7.09 3.12
C LYS A 57 -3.40 -8.07 4.05
N ASP A 58 -2.91 -9.17 3.49
CA ASP A 58 -2.30 -10.21 4.31
C ASP A 58 -1.05 -9.70 4.99
N LYS A 59 -0.25 -8.91 4.27
CA LYS A 59 0.97 -8.36 4.86
C LYS A 59 0.66 -7.41 6.00
N LEU A 60 -0.39 -6.62 5.87
CA LEU A 60 -0.75 -5.65 6.88
C LEU A 60 -1.65 -6.23 7.96
N ASP A 61 -2.15 -7.44 7.73
CA ASP A 61 -3.03 -8.12 8.69
C ASP A 61 -4.25 -7.26 8.97
N ILE A 62 -4.87 -6.76 7.92
CA ILE A 62 -6.07 -5.97 8.06
C ILE A 62 -7.18 -6.61 7.24
N ASP A 63 -8.41 -6.22 7.56
CA ASP A 63 -9.58 -6.75 6.90
C ASP A 63 -10.17 -5.62 6.05
N ILE A 64 -10.04 -5.71 4.74
CA ILE A 64 -10.51 -4.70 3.84
C ILE A 64 -11.67 -5.26 3.04
N GLU A 65 -12.81 -4.58 3.10
CA GLU A 65 -13.97 -5.05 2.40
C GLU A 65 -14.13 -4.42 1.03
N SER A 66 -13.42 -3.35 0.76
CA SER A 66 -13.51 -2.69 -0.53
C SER A 66 -12.12 -2.68 -1.14
N THR A 67 -12.03 -2.23 -2.39
CA THR A 67 -10.73 -2.16 -3.04
C THR A 67 -9.91 -0.99 -2.55
N ASP A 68 -10.53 -0.07 -1.83
CA ASP A 68 -9.80 1.08 -1.31
C ASP A 68 -9.89 1.10 0.18
N TYR A 69 -8.78 1.38 0.82
CA TYR A 69 -8.73 1.51 2.26
C TYR A 69 -8.17 2.89 2.58
N LYS A 70 -8.88 3.62 3.39
CA LYS A 70 -8.40 4.91 3.85
C LYS A 70 -8.35 4.88 5.35
N ARG A 71 -7.21 5.20 5.88
CA ARG A 71 -7.04 5.26 7.30
C ARG A 71 -7.46 6.62 7.76
N THR A 72 -8.74 6.76 7.99
CA THR A 72 -9.27 8.02 8.46
C THR A 72 -10.07 7.72 9.68
N ASP A 73 -10.24 8.71 10.49
CA ASP A 73 -10.94 8.50 11.71
C ASP A 73 -12.35 8.84 11.61
N GLU A 74 -12.77 9.38 10.56
CA GLU A 74 -14.06 9.79 10.47
C GLU A 74 -14.91 8.73 10.20
N ALA A 75 -14.40 7.77 9.86
CA ALA A 75 -15.24 6.82 9.56
C ALA A 75 -16.27 6.75 10.47
N HIS A 76 -16.42 7.17 10.69
CA HIS A 76 -17.19 7.09 11.30
C HIS A 76 -17.83 6.95 11.71
#